data_3b9b2ee9ae1a7efb08107e9daf00db39
#
_entry.id   3b9b2ee9ae1a7efb08107e9daf00db39
#
_cell.length_a   1.000
_cell.length_b   1.000
_cell.length_c   1.000
_cell.angle_alpha   90.00
_cell.angle_beta   90.00
_cell.angle_gamma   90.00
#
_symmetry.space_group_name_H-M   'P 1'
#
loop_
_entity.id
_entity.type
_entity.pdbx_description
1 polymer ?
#
loop_
_entity_poly.entity_id
_entity_poly.type
_entity_poly.pdbx_seq_one_letter_code
_entity_poly.pdbx_strand_id
1 'polypeptide(L)'
;IFEVQDEVSQEVATLIFPALKGKEHERIRTKSPSSLSAWDNYLKALAIYNRTWAGDDPDEAANKEFFELCDSAIAMDSDLCDAYVLKARRLYGNLFMSVHQHQRIENELLFHDLSFKAYSIDPNNPEAVAMYSRSFNLKKDYPQRLKYARQALELNPSHDGSNNDYGWALCNEKRFEEAEYYLLRAMEMNPIGRRGYEGLMPFLYMAMADSNKSLEWCNILYDRGSHSRYNGWRAAIYVHLGDLENARIFLTKFRKERPEVKTIEDYKKVAPSICKEYLIDGLSPIWKD
;
A
#
# COMPACT_ATOMS: atom_id res chain seq x y z
N ILE A 1 20.94 3.77 -27.74
CA ILE A 1 19.62 3.69 -28.41
C ILE A 1 18.56 3.23 -27.40
N PHE A 2 18.80 2.20 -26.59
CA PHE A 2 17.85 1.72 -25.58
C PHE A 2 17.60 2.76 -24.47
N GLU A 3 18.63 3.43 -23.98
CA GLU A 3 18.49 4.50 -22.95
C GLU A 3 17.61 5.67 -23.43
N VAL A 4 17.72 6.07 -24.69
CA VAL A 4 16.88 7.14 -25.29
C VAL A 4 15.43 6.66 -25.47
N GLN A 5 15.20 5.39 -25.78
CA GLN A 5 13.85 4.82 -25.85
C GLN A 5 13.18 4.76 -24.48
N ASP A 6 13.93 4.43 -23.43
CA ASP A 6 13.42 4.38 -22.06
C ASP A 6 13.13 5.80 -21.53
N GLU A 7 13.99 6.77 -21.82
CA GLU A 7 13.80 8.17 -21.46
C GLU A 7 12.58 8.78 -22.16
N VAL A 8 12.43 8.57 -23.48
CA VAL A 8 11.26 9.02 -24.25
C VAL A 8 9.98 8.32 -23.76
N SER A 9 10.04 7.03 -23.46
CA SER A 9 8.88 6.29 -22.94
C SER A 9 8.45 6.81 -21.56
N GLN A 10 9.40 7.17 -20.69
CA GLN A 10 9.12 7.76 -19.39
C GLN A 10 8.55 9.18 -19.50
N GLU A 11 9.10 10.02 -20.37
CA GLU A 11 8.55 11.37 -20.64
C GLU A 11 7.15 11.30 -21.24
N VAL A 12 6.91 10.43 -22.21
CA VAL A 12 5.59 10.21 -22.81
C VAL A 12 4.58 9.71 -21.76
N ALA A 13 4.96 8.78 -20.88
CA ALA A 13 4.11 8.28 -19.81
C ALA A 13 3.75 9.40 -18.81
N THR A 14 4.71 10.24 -18.42
CA THR A 14 4.46 11.38 -17.51
C THR A 14 3.58 12.46 -18.10
N LEU A 15 3.60 12.66 -19.42
CA LEU A 15 2.76 13.62 -20.13
C LEU A 15 1.35 13.08 -20.44
N ILE A 16 1.25 11.78 -20.78
CA ILE A 16 -0.03 11.16 -21.18
C ILE A 16 -0.89 10.82 -19.96
N PHE A 17 -0.29 10.43 -18.83
CA PHE A 17 -1.04 10.04 -17.64
C PHE A 17 -1.96 11.15 -17.08
N PRO A 18 -1.51 12.42 -16.96
CA PRO A 18 -2.40 13.51 -16.58
C PRO A 18 -3.49 13.81 -17.64
N ALA A 19 -3.16 13.65 -18.94
CA ALA A 19 -4.11 13.87 -20.01
C ALA A 19 -5.19 12.78 -20.09
N LEU A 20 -4.84 11.51 -19.78
CA LEU A 20 -5.81 10.41 -19.68
C LEU A 20 -6.73 10.59 -18.47
N LYS A 21 -6.19 11.00 -17.32
CA LYS A 21 -7.02 11.40 -16.15
C LYS A 21 -7.92 12.59 -16.50
N GLY A 22 -7.43 13.56 -17.26
CA GLY A 22 -8.22 14.71 -17.74
C GLY A 22 -9.41 14.29 -18.61
N LYS A 23 -9.24 13.33 -19.52
CA LYS A 23 -10.34 12.79 -20.36
C LYS A 23 -11.36 11.99 -19.55
N GLU A 24 -10.93 11.25 -18.55
CA GLU A 24 -11.83 10.56 -17.61
C GLU A 24 -12.65 11.59 -16.82
N HIS A 25 -12.03 12.67 -16.36
CA HIS A 25 -12.72 13.80 -15.72
C HIS A 25 -13.71 14.50 -16.65
N GLU A 26 -13.42 14.60 -17.94
CA GLU A 26 -14.31 15.21 -18.92
C GLU A 26 -15.54 14.36 -19.20
N ARG A 27 -15.41 13.01 -19.21
CA ARG A 27 -16.53 12.07 -19.34
C ARG A 27 -17.53 12.16 -18.18
N ILE A 28 -17.06 12.52 -16.99
CA ILE A 28 -17.87 12.67 -15.79
C ILE A 28 -18.59 14.03 -15.75
N ARG A 29 -18.07 15.07 -16.42
CA ARG A 29 -18.70 16.41 -16.52
C ARG A 29 -20.08 16.42 -17.20
N THR A 30 -20.47 15.37 -17.90
CA THR A 30 -21.78 15.27 -18.58
C THR A 30 -22.91 14.76 -17.68
N LYS A 31 -22.66 14.55 -16.37
CA LYS A 31 -23.64 14.10 -15.40
C LYS A 31 -24.61 15.22 -14.95
N SER A 32 -25.70 14.84 -14.30
CA SER A 32 -26.74 15.73 -13.77
C SER A 32 -26.20 16.76 -12.74
N PRO A 33 -26.92 17.87 -12.48
CA PRO A 33 -26.50 18.87 -11.48
C PRO A 33 -26.24 18.31 -10.08
N SER A 34 -27.01 17.30 -9.64
CA SER A 34 -26.78 16.60 -8.37
C SER A 34 -25.44 15.84 -8.36
N SER A 35 -25.11 15.21 -9.47
CA SER A 35 -23.82 14.52 -9.65
C SER A 35 -22.64 15.49 -9.73
N LEU A 36 -22.82 16.74 -10.25
CA LEU A 36 -21.76 17.75 -10.26
C LEU A 36 -21.39 18.22 -8.85
N SER A 37 -22.38 18.40 -7.97
CA SER A 37 -22.13 18.76 -6.57
C SER A 37 -21.45 17.62 -5.81
N ALA A 38 -21.85 16.37 -6.04
CA ALA A 38 -21.18 15.20 -5.49
C ALA A 38 -19.73 15.11 -5.96
N TRP A 39 -19.50 15.40 -7.25
CA TRP A 39 -18.18 15.42 -7.85
C TRP A 39 -17.27 16.51 -7.26
N ASP A 40 -17.81 17.71 -6.98
CA ASP A 40 -17.06 18.78 -6.34
C ASP A 40 -16.57 18.37 -4.94
N ASN A 41 -17.43 17.75 -4.12
CA ASN A 41 -17.04 17.22 -2.82
C ASN A 41 -15.98 16.11 -2.93
N TYR A 42 -16.11 15.21 -3.91
CA TYR A 42 -15.09 14.20 -4.20
C TYR A 42 -13.74 14.84 -4.56
N LEU A 43 -13.72 15.86 -5.42
CA LEU A 43 -12.49 16.56 -5.80
C LEU A 43 -11.83 17.27 -4.62
N LYS A 44 -12.61 17.88 -3.73
CA LYS A 44 -12.11 18.45 -2.48
C LYS A 44 -11.48 17.39 -1.56
N ALA A 45 -12.16 16.26 -1.39
CA ALA A 45 -11.61 15.12 -0.64
C ALA A 45 -10.32 14.58 -1.28
N LEU A 46 -10.27 14.46 -2.61
CA LEU A 46 -9.09 14.03 -3.34
C LEU A 46 -7.91 15.01 -3.16
N ALA A 47 -8.16 16.31 -3.12
CA ALA A 47 -7.14 17.33 -2.86
C ALA A 47 -6.56 17.18 -1.45
N ILE A 48 -7.41 16.93 -0.43
CA ILE A 48 -6.96 16.65 0.94
C ILE A 48 -6.14 15.35 0.95
N TYR A 49 -6.63 14.28 0.30
CA TYR A 49 -5.93 13.01 0.23
C TYR A 49 -4.51 13.18 -0.34
N ASN A 50 -4.38 13.84 -1.48
CA ASN A 50 -3.09 14.03 -2.15
C ASN A 50 -2.11 14.87 -1.31
N ARG A 51 -2.61 15.90 -0.61
CA ARG A 51 -1.81 16.75 0.26
C ARG A 51 -1.29 16.02 1.51
N THR A 52 -2.13 15.17 2.11
CA THR A 52 -1.84 14.51 3.40
C THR A 52 -1.21 13.13 3.23
N TRP A 53 -1.26 12.52 2.04
CA TRP A 53 -0.63 11.22 1.78
C TRP A 53 0.90 11.28 1.78
N ALA A 54 1.47 12.44 1.42
CA ALA A 54 2.92 12.66 1.36
C ALA A 54 3.53 13.07 2.71
N GLY A 55 2.73 13.30 3.75
CA GLY A 55 3.16 13.71 5.08
C GLY A 55 3.06 12.59 6.12
N ASP A 56 3.99 12.59 7.08
CA ASP A 56 4.13 11.52 8.07
C ASP A 56 3.00 11.47 9.11
N ASP A 57 2.16 12.52 9.23
CA ASP A 57 1.02 12.55 10.16
C ASP A 57 -0.10 13.43 9.58
N PRO A 58 -1.23 12.83 9.15
CA PRO A 58 -2.35 13.65 8.71
C PRO A 58 -2.95 14.38 9.94
N ASP A 59 -2.98 15.70 9.88
CA ASP A 59 -3.76 16.53 10.76
C ASP A 59 -5.16 15.91 10.97
N GLU A 60 -5.55 15.68 12.23
CA GLU A 60 -6.81 15.05 12.60
C GLU A 60 -8.01 15.81 12.01
N ALA A 61 -7.93 17.15 11.93
CA ALA A 61 -8.95 17.99 11.34
C ALA A 61 -9.06 17.73 9.82
N ALA A 62 -7.94 17.63 9.10
CA ALA A 62 -7.94 17.31 7.67
C ALA A 62 -8.46 15.89 7.39
N ASN A 63 -8.16 14.94 8.30
CA ASN A 63 -8.68 13.58 8.18
C ASN A 63 -10.21 13.54 8.38
N LYS A 64 -10.73 14.28 9.35
CA LYS A 64 -12.17 14.42 9.60
C LYS A 64 -12.87 15.06 8.40
N GLU A 65 -12.37 16.21 7.92
CA GLU A 65 -12.91 16.91 6.75
C GLU A 65 -12.93 15.99 5.50
N PHE A 66 -11.88 15.21 5.29
CA PHE A 66 -11.82 14.24 4.21
C PHE A 66 -13.00 13.25 4.24
N PHE A 67 -13.27 12.63 5.40
CA PHE A 67 -14.36 11.67 5.52
C PHE A 67 -15.73 12.33 5.37
N GLU A 68 -15.93 13.54 5.92
CA GLU A 68 -17.18 14.32 5.77
C GLU A 68 -17.46 14.65 4.30
N LEU A 69 -16.45 15.05 3.53
CA LEU A 69 -16.57 15.32 2.10
C LEU A 69 -16.90 14.05 1.29
N CYS A 70 -16.26 12.92 1.60
CA CYS A 70 -16.60 11.64 0.98
C CYS A 70 -18.04 11.23 1.28
N ASP A 71 -18.48 11.36 2.54
CA ASP A 71 -19.84 11.03 2.95
C ASP A 71 -20.88 11.93 2.28
N SER A 72 -20.59 13.21 2.18
CA SER A 72 -21.44 14.16 1.45
C SER A 72 -21.53 13.83 -0.04
N ALA A 73 -20.40 13.49 -0.67
CA ALA A 73 -20.40 13.07 -2.08
C ALA A 73 -21.26 11.82 -2.32
N ILE A 74 -21.11 10.81 -1.45
CA ILE A 74 -21.88 9.56 -1.50
C ILE A 74 -23.37 9.80 -1.23
N ALA A 75 -23.71 10.70 -0.30
CA ALA A 75 -25.10 11.03 0.01
C ALA A 75 -25.81 11.77 -1.16
N MET A 76 -25.07 12.58 -1.92
CA MET A 76 -25.58 13.29 -3.09
C MET A 76 -25.65 12.41 -4.35
N ASP A 77 -24.74 11.46 -4.50
CA ASP A 77 -24.69 10.52 -5.63
C ASP A 77 -24.22 9.15 -5.11
N SER A 78 -25.19 8.28 -4.81
CA SER A 78 -24.92 6.93 -4.28
C SER A 78 -24.24 5.99 -5.28
N ASP A 79 -24.14 6.39 -6.54
CA ASP A 79 -23.49 5.63 -7.61
C ASP A 79 -22.14 6.25 -8.05
N LEU A 80 -21.65 7.23 -7.29
CA LEU A 80 -20.32 7.79 -7.51
C LEU A 80 -19.23 6.83 -7.00
N CYS A 81 -18.84 5.87 -7.83
CA CYS A 81 -17.84 4.83 -7.53
C CYS A 81 -16.55 5.40 -6.95
N ASP A 82 -16.04 6.49 -7.54
CA ASP A 82 -14.76 7.11 -7.15
C ASP A 82 -14.76 7.61 -5.71
N ALA A 83 -15.90 8.07 -5.18
CA ALA A 83 -15.99 8.51 -3.78
C ALA A 83 -15.85 7.34 -2.80
N TYR A 84 -16.44 6.18 -3.12
CA TYR A 84 -16.27 4.95 -2.34
C TYR A 84 -14.83 4.45 -2.41
N VAL A 85 -14.22 4.43 -3.60
CA VAL A 85 -12.81 4.03 -3.80
C VAL A 85 -11.89 4.94 -2.98
N LEU A 86 -12.07 6.25 -3.04
CA LEU A 86 -11.24 7.21 -2.34
C LEU A 86 -11.36 7.06 -0.82
N LYS A 87 -12.59 6.92 -0.31
CA LYS A 87 -12.86 6.69 1.11
C LYS A 87 -12.25 5.37 1.59
N ALA A 88 -12.43 4.29 0.82
CA ALA A 88 -11.85 2.98 1.11
C ALA A 88 -10.31 3.05 1.12
N ARG A 89 -9.70 3.74 0.16
CA ARG A 89 -8.24 3.89 0.08
C ARG A 89 -7.65 4.58 1.32
N ARG A 90 -8.28 5.66 1.80
CA ARG A 90 -7.87 6.36 3.03
C ARG A 90 -8.00 5.46 4.25
N LEU A 91 -9.14 4.76 4.35
CA LEU A 91 -9.41 3.86 5.46
C LEU A 91 -8.42 2.69 5.49
N TYR A 92 -8.06 2.14 4.33
CA TYR A 92 -7.02 1.10 4.23
C TYR A 92 -5.67 1.59 4.73
N GLY A 93 -5.25 2.81 4.36
CA GLY A 93 -4.04 3.44 4.91
C GLY A 93 -4.09 3.57 6.42
N ASN A 94 -5.20 4.04 6.98
CA ASN A 94 -5.39 4.22 8.42
C ASN A 94 -5.34 2.88 9.21
N LEU A 95 -5.72 1.74 8.60
CA LEU A 95 -5.62 0.43 9.23
C LEU A 95 -4.18 0.02 9.60
N PHE A 96 -3.19 0.50 8.84
CA PHE A 96 -1.77 0.26 9.14
C PHE A 96 -1.18 1.26 10.15
N MET A 97 -1.82 2.43 10.33
CA MET A 97 -1.40 3.48 11.24
C MET A 97 -2.09 3.38 12.61
N SER A 98 -3.22 2.67 12.70
CA SER A 98 -4.05 2.62 13.92
C SER A 98 -3.39 1.79 15.04
N VAL A 99 -3.21 2.43 16.20
CA VAL A 99 -2.73 1.81 17.44
C VAL A 99 -3.88 1.14 18.22
N HIS A 100 -5.15 1.47 17.92
CA HIS A 100 -6.32 1.05 18.69
C HIS A 100 -7.04 -0.16 18.06
N GLN A 101 -6.97 -1.31 18.72
CA GLN A 101 -7.51 -2.59 18.24
C GLN A 101 -9.03 -2.58 18.01
N HIS A 102 -9.81 -1.85 18.82
CA HIS A 102 -11.29 -1.77 18.65
C HIS A 102 -11.67 -1.02 17.36
N GLN A 103 -11.07 0.14 17.12
CA GLN A 103 -11.28 0.89 15.88
C GLN A 103 -10.82 0.11 14.64
N ARG A 104 -9.86 -0.78 14.81
CA ARG A 104 -9.35 -1.60 13.71
C ARG A 104 -10.40 -2.55 13.16
N ILE A 105 -11.14 -3.28 14.00
CA ILE A 105 -12.16 -4.24 13.56
C ILE A 105 -13.30 -3.51 12.83
N GLU A 106 -13.79 -2.40 13.38
CA GLU A 106 -14.82 -1.58 12.74
C GLU A 106 -14.35 -1.03 11.39
N ASN A 107 -13.12 -0.54 11.33
CA ASN A 107 -12.52 -0.03 10.10
C ASN A 107 -12.29 -1.14 9.04
N GLU A 108 -11.96 -2.36 9.46
CA GLU A 108 -11.82 -3.51 8.54
C GLU A 108 -13.16 -3.89 7.91
N LEU A 109 -14.25 -3.90 8.69
CA LEU A 109 -15.60 -4.15 8.19
C LEU A 109 -16.05 -3.04 7.24
N LEU A 110 -15.91 -1.78 7.66
CA LEU A 110 -16.26 -0.62 6.84
C LEU A 110 -15.45 -0.59 5.53
N PHE A 111 -14.17 -0.91 5.59
CA PHE A 111 -13.31 -0.99 4.40
C PHE A 111 -13.84 -2.05 3.41
N HIS A 112 -14.22 -3.22 3.90
CA HIS A 112 -14.78 -4.27 3.06
C HIS A 112 -16.09 -3.83 2.41
N ASP A 113 -17.00 -3.23 3.17
CA ASP A 113 -18.32 -2.79 2.69
C ASP A 113 -18.18 -1.68 1.64
N LEU A 114 -17.33 -0.68 1.88
CA LEU A 114 -17.05 0.39 0.92
C LEU A 114 -16.43 -0.16 -0.37
N SER A 115 -15.48 -1.08 -0.24
CA SER A 115 -14.81 -1.71 -1.39
C SER A 115 -15.77 -2.57 -2.20
N PHE A 116 -16.64 -3.34 -1.54
CA PHE A 116 -17.69 -4.12 -2.20
C PHE A 116 -18.71 -3.23 -2.89
N LYS A 117 -19.12 -2.12 -2.25
CA LYS A 117 -20.06 -1.17 -2.86
C LYS A 117 -19.46 -0.53 -4.11
N ALA A 118 -18.19 -0.07 -4.05
CA ALA A 118 -17.50 0.46 -5.23
C ALA A 118 -17.45 -0.56 -6.38
N TYR A 119 -17.04 -1.80 -6.09
CA TYR A 119 -17.04 -2.89 -7.06
C TYR A 119 -18.43 -3.18 -7.65
N SER A 120 -19.49 -3.12 -6.81
CA SER A 120 -20.87 -3.38 -7.25
C SER A 120 -21.41 -2.27 -8.16
N ILE A 121 -20.94 -1.01 -7.98
CA ILE A 121 -21.32 0.13 -8.84
C ILE A 121 -20.62 0.02 -10.19
N ASP A 122 -19.31 -0.24 -10.20
CA ASP A 122 -18.54 -0.36 -11.44
C ASP A 122 -17.50 -1.50 -11.34
N PRO A 123 -17.88 -2.72 -11.74
CA PRO A 123 -16.99 -3.88 -11.74
C PRO A 123 -15.89 -3.81 -12.82
N ASN A 124 -15.95 -2.81 -13.70
CA ASN A 124 -14.92 -2.54 -14.72
C ASN A 124 -13.98 -1.39 -14.32
N ASN A 125 -14.18 -0.77 -13.16
CA ASN A 125 -13.23 0.19 -12.60
C ASN A 125 -12.06 -0.56 -11.93
N PRO A 126 -10.82 -0.48 -12.47
CA PRO A 126 -9.70 -1.25 -11.95
C PRO A 126 -9.34 -0.89 -10.51
N GLU A 127 -9.56 0.37 -10.08
CA GLU A 127 -9.31 0.79 -8.70
C GLU A 127 -10.34 0.21 -7.73
N ALA A 128 -11.63 0.17 -8.13
CA ALA A 128 -12.69 -0.44 -7.32
C ALA A 128 -12.44 -1.95 -7.14
N VAL A 129 -12.06 -2.64 -8.21
CA VAL A 129 -11.69 -4.07 -8.16
C VAL A 129 -10.46 -4.28 -7.29
N ALA A 130 -9.44 -3.42 -7.38
CA ALA A 130 -8.24 -3.50 -6.56
C ALA A 130 -8.54 -3.28 -5.06
N MET A 131 -9.38 -2.30 -4.71
CA MET A 131 -9.81 -2.11 -3.31
C MET A 131 -10.59 -3.31 -2.78
N TYR A 132 -11.48 -3.88 -3.59
CA TYR A 132 -12.21 -5.08 -3.22
C TYR A 132 -11.27 -6.28 -3.03
N SER A 133 -10.27 -6.46 -3.91
CA SER A 133 -9.21 -7.44 -3.73
C SER A 133 -8.49 -7.28 -2.38
N ARG A 134 -8.09 -6.05 -2.02
CA ARG A 134 -7.38 -5.77 -0.76
C ARG A 134 -8.20 -6.13 0.47
N SER A 135 -9.54 -6.05 0.40
CA SER A 135 -10.42 -6.40 1.53
C SER A 135 -10.33 -7.88 1.92
N PHE A 136 -10.03 -8.76 0.99
CA PHE A 136 -9.81 -10.18 1.25
C PHE A 136 -8.48 -10.46 1.98
N ASN A 137 -7.49 -9.56 1.87
CA ASN A 137 -6.25 -9.69 2.63
C ASN A 137 -6.50 -9.64 4.14
N LEU A 138 -7.40 -8.79 4.59
CA LEU A 138 -7.76 -8.66 6.00
C LEU A 138 -8.45 -9.91 6.52
N LYS A 139 -9.23 -10.57 5.66
CA LYS A 139 -9.89 -11.85 5.94
C LYS A 139 -8.98 -13.07 5.76
N LYS A 140 -7.74 -12.87 5.28
CA LYS A 140 -6.79 -13.93 4.90
C LYS A 140 -7.34 -14.88 3.82
N ASP A 141 -8.30 -14.43 3.02
CA ASP A 141 -8.82 -15.16 1.87
C ASP A 141 -7.96 -14.84 0.64
N TYR A 142 -6.77 -15.44 0.61
CA TYR A 142 -5.78 -15.16 -0.43
C TYR A 142 -6.22 -15.60 -1.84
N PRO A 143 -6.94 -16.72 -2.03
CA PRO A 143 -7.47 -17.08 -3.34
C PRO A 143 -8.42 -16.01 -3.92
N GLN A 144 -9.35 -15.46 -3.14
CA GLN A 144 -10.22 -14.38 -3.60
C GLN A 144 -9.43 -13.10 -3.86
N ARG A 145 -8.47 -12.78 -3.00
CA ARG A 145 -7.56 -11.66 -3.22
C ARG A 145 -6.85 -11.76 -4.56
N LEU A 146 -6.24 -12.92 -4.88
CA LEU A 146 -5.53 -13.13 -6.14
C LEU A 146 -6.47 -13.03 -7.34
N LYS A 147 -7.68 -13.59 -7.23
CA LYS A 147 -8.71 -13.52 -8.28
C LYS A 147 -9.02 -12.07 -8.66
N TYR A 148 -9.37 -11.24 -7.68
CA TYR A 148 -9.75 -9.85 -7.94
C TYR A 148 -8.56 -8.96 -8.28
N ALA A 149 -7.37 -9.21 -7.73
CA ALA A 149 -6.15 -8.51 -8.14
C ALA A 149 -5.83 -8.77 -9.61
N ARG A 150 -5.99 -10.03 -10.08
CA ARG A 150 -5.85 -10.38 -11.51
C ARG A 150 -6.87 -9.66 -12.37
N GLN A 151 -8.14 -9.62 -11.96
CA GLN A 151 -9.19 -8.90 -12.68
C GLN A 151 -8.84 -7.41 -12.82
N ALA A 152 -8.38 -6.75 -11.74
CA ALA A 152 -7.96 -5.36 -11.79
C ALA A 152 -6.81 -5.12 -12.78
N LEU A 153 -5.83 -6.04 -12.82
CA LEU A 153 -4.72 -6.00 -13.76
C LEU A 153 -5.18 -6.20 -15.22
N GLU A 154 -6.09 -7.15 -15.47
CA GLU A 154 -6.65 -7.41 -16.81
C GLU A 154 -7.45 -6.21 -17.35
N LEU A 155 -8.17 -5.49 -16.48
CA LEU A 155 -8.92 -4.27 -16.84
C LEU A 155 -7.98 -3.12 -17.24
N ASN A 156 -6.83 -2.99 -16.59
CA ASN A 156 -5.82 -1.99 -16.95
C ASN A 156 -4.40 -2.50 -16.68
N PRO A 157 -3.77 -3.18 -17.64
CA PRO A 157 -2.41 -3.73 -17.48
C PRO A 157 -1.33 -2.66 -17.30
N SER A 158 -1.62 -1.41 -17.68
CA SER A 158 -0.70 -0.28 -17.54
C SER A 158 -0.96 0.54 -16.28
N HIS A 159 -1.85 0.10 -15.39
CA HIS A 159 -2.11 0.78 -14.13
C HIS A 159 -1.11 0.28 -13.06
N ASP A 160 -0.29 1.20 -12.56
CA ASP A 160 0.76 0.93 -11.57
C ASP A 160 0.20 0.27 -10.29
N GLY A 161 -0.92 0.80 -9.77
CA GLY A 161 -1.59 0.24 -8.60
C GLY A 161 -2.06 -1.20 -8.79
N SER A 162 -2.61 -1.55 -9.98
CA SER A 162 -3.07 -2.91 -10.27
C SER A 162 -1.89 -3.89 -10.37
N ASN A 163 -0.76 -3.47 -10.97
CA ASN A 163 0.46 -4.27 -10.99
C ASN A 163 1.00 -4.51 -9.56
N ASN A 164 1.04 -3.47 -8.72
CA ASN A 164 1.45 -3.59 -7.34
C ASN A 164 0.54 -4.54 -6.54
N ASP A 165 -0.77 -4.41 -6.67
CA ASP A 165 -1.73 -5.25 -5.95
C ASP A 165 -1.67 -6.71 -6.36
N TYR A 166 -1.49 -6.96 -7.65
CA TYR A 166 -1.33 -8.32 -8.16
C TYR A 166 -0.01 -8.95 -7.70
N GLY A 167 1.10 -8.20 -7.76
CA GLY A 167 2.38 -8.63 -7.21
C GLY A 167 2.28 -8.98 -5.73
N TRP A 168 1.60 -8.14 -4.94
CA TRP A 168 1.40 -8.41 -3.52
C TRP A 168 0.48 -9.62 -3.26
N ALA A 169 -0.54 -9.83 -4.08
CA ALA A 169 -1.40 -11.03 -4.00
C ALA A 169 -0.61 -12.32 -4.32
N LEU A 170 0.29 -12.25 -5.29
CA LEU A 170 1.20 -13.35 -5.61
C LEU A 170 2.16 -13.68 -4.45
N CYS A 171 2.64 -12.68 -3.71
CA CYS A 171 3.43 -12.91 -2.50
C CYS A 171 2.69 -13.76 -1.47
N ASN A 172 1.39 -13.56 -1.28
CA ASN A 172 0.60 -14.37 -0.35
C ASN A 172 0.45 -15.83 -0.80
N GLU A 173 0.51 -16.07 -2.10
CA GLU A 173 0.51 -17.42 -2.72
C GLU A 173 1.93 -18.00 -2.85
N LYS A 174 2.94 -17.32 -2.28
CA LYS A 174 4.35 -17.70 -2.33
C LYS A 174 4.93 -17.81 -3.75
N ARG A 175 4.35 -17.10 -4.71
CA ARG A 175 4.81 -16.99 -6.10
C ARG A 175 5.75 -15.78 -6.23
N PHE A 176 6.89 -15.86 -5.57
CA PHE A 176 7.74 -14.72 -5.30
C PHE A 176 8.42 -14.13 -6.54
N GLU A 177 8.87 -14.97 -7.48
CA GLU A 177 9.52 -14.51 -8.71
C GLU A 177 8.53 -13.75 -9.61
N GLU A 178 7.31 -14.24 -9.71
CA GLU A 178 6.26 -13.52 -10.42
C GLU A 178 5.86 -12.23 -9.69
N ALA A 179 5.81 -12.25 -8.36
CA ALA A 179 5.54 -11.07 -7.56
C ALA A 179 6.61 -9.99 -7.78
N GLU A 180 7.90 -10.36 -7.80
CA GLU A 180 9.01 -9.44 -8.09
C GLU A 180 8.80 -8.71 -9.41
N TYR A 181 8.47 -9.45 -10.47
CA TYR A 181 8.21 -8.86 -11.79
C TYR A 181 7.11 -7.77 -11.75
N TYR A 182 5.96 -8.06 -11.14
CA TYR A 182 4.86 -7.09 -11.12
C TYR A 182 5.11 -5.92 -10.18
N LEU A 183 5.81 -6.12 -9.06
CA LEU A 183 6.18 -5.05 -8.13
C LEU A 183 7.19 -4.08 -8.77
N LEU A 184 8.21 -4.60 -9.46
CA LEU A 184 9.18 -3.78 -10.19
C LEU A 184 8.49 -3.02 -11.34
N ARG A 185 7.63 -3.69 -12.09
CA ARG A 185 6.84 -3.06 -13.16
C ARG A 185 5.96 -1.91 -12.65
N ALA A 186 5.33 -2.06 -11.47
CA ALA A 186 4.57 -0.97 -10.85
C ALA A 186 5.44 0.27 -10.57
N MET A 187 6.68 0.05 -10.12
CA MET A 187 7.64 1.15 -9.86
C MET A 187 8.13 1.83 -11.14
N GLU A 188 8.34 1.06 -12.22
CA GLU A 188 8.72 1.59 -13.53
C GLU A 188 7.61 2.46 -14.13
N MET A 189 6.34 2.02 -13.97
CA MET A 189 5.18 2.76 -14.47
C MET A 189 4.90 4.06 -13.72
N ASN A 190 5.34 4.16 -12.47
CA ASN A 190 5.12 5.34 -11.63
C ASN A 190 6.40 5.73 -10.89
N PRO A 191 7.41 6.28 -11.59
CA PRO A 191 8.68 6.65 -10.98
C PRO A 191 8.55 7.74 -9.90
N ILE A 192 7.54 8.60 -9.99
CA ILE A 192 7.26 9.65 -8.98
C ILE A 192 6.61 9.04 -7.73
N GLY A 193 5.63 8.14 -7.90
CA GLY A 193 4.90 7.48 -6.83
C GLY A 193 5.53 6.19 -6.31
N ARG A 194 6.69 5.77 -6.85
CA ARG A 194 7.34 4.48 -6.54
C ARG A 194 7.61 4.25 -5.06
N ARG A 195 7.78 5.33 -4.26
CA ARG A 195 8.00 5.23 -2.80
C ARG A 195 6.90 4.42 -2.09
N GLY A 196 5.65 4.48 -2.58
CA GLY A 196 4.55 3.69 -2.04
C GLY A 196 4.72 2.18 -2.27
N TYR A 197 5.46 1.78 -3.30
CA TYR A 197 5.65 0.39 -3.70
C TYR A 197 6.97 -0.19 -3.19
N GLU A 198 8.01 0.62 -3.10
CA GLU A 198 9.34 0.21 -2.60
C GLU A 198 9.29 -0.41 -1.20
N GLY A 199 8.36 0.06 -0.35
CA GLY A 199 8.17 -0.47 1.00
C GLY A 199 7.82 -1.96 1.08
N LEU A 200 7.44 -2.59 -0.03
CA LEU A 200 7.10 -4.00 -0.11
C LEU A 200 8.32 -4.90 -0.44
N MET A 201 9.36 -4.33 -1.05
CA MET A 201 10.51 -5.09 -1.53
C MET A 201 11.30 -5.77 -0.42
N PRO A 202 11.57 -5.15 0.74
CA PRO A 202 12.22 -5.86 1.85
C PRO A 202 11.48 -7.12 2.27
N PHE A 203 10.13 -7.07 2.31
CA PHE A 203 9.31 -8.23 2.70
C PHE A 203 9.42 -9.36 1.69
N LEU A 204 9.36 -9.03 0.39
CA LEU A 204 9.50 -10.00 -0.68
C LEU A 204 10.83 -10.75 -0.54
N TYR A 205 11.94 -10.02 -0.43
CA TYR A 205 13.26 -10.65 -0.36
C TYR A 205 13.51 -11.37 0.96
N MET A 206 12.94 -10.92 2.10
CA MET A 206 12.93 -11.71 3.33
C MET A 206 12.16 -13.03 3.15
N ALA A 207 11.03 -13.02 2.44
CA ALA A 207 10.26 -14.22 2.17
C ALA A 207 10.99 -15.19 1.24
N MET A 208 11.82 -14.66 0.33
CA MET A 208 12.74 -15.43 -0.53
C MET A 208 14.04 -15.85 0.17
N ALA A 209 14.26 -15.45 1.43
CA ALA A 209 15.50 -15.61 2.18
C ALA A 209 16.73 -14.95 1.51
N ASP A 210 16.53 -13.97 0.64
CA ASP A 210 17.60 -13.15 0.04
C ASP A 210 17.93 -11.96 0.96
N SER A 211 18.79 -12.22 1.94
CA SER A 211 19.19 -11.24 2.96
C SER A 211 19.92 -10.01 2.35
N ASN A 212 20.69 -10.20 1.27
CA ASN A 212 21.44 -9.12 0.65
C ASN A 212 20.51 -8.11 -0.04
N LYS A 213 19.61 -8.57 -0.91
CA LYS A 213 18.63 -7.72 -1.56
C LYS A 213 17.68 -7.08 -0.55
N SER A 214 17.27 -7.83 0.48
CA SER A 214 16.43 -7.28 1.55
C SER A 214 17.12 -6.13 2.28
N LEU A 215 18.42 -6.26 2.61
CA LEU A 215 19.19 -5.21 3.25
C LEU A 215 19.34 -3.98 2.36
N GLU A 216 19.62 -4.18 1.07
CA GLU A 216 19.71 -3.11 0.08
C GLU A 216 18.44 -2.26 0.08
N TRP A 217 17.28 -2.88 -0.05
CA TRP A 217 16.00 -2.18 -0.02
C TRP A 217 15.70 -1.51 1.33
N CYS A 218 16.05 -2.14 2.45
CA CYS A 218 15.94 -1.52 3.76
C CYS A 218 16.82 -0.25 3.87
N ASN A 219 18.01 -0.24 3.27
CA ASN A 219 18.89 0.90 3.26
C ASN A 219 18.33 2.05 2.41
N ILE A 220 17.85 1.75 1.20
CA ILE A 220 17.20 2.73 0.32
C ILE A 220 16.04 3.44 1.05
N LEU A 221 15.22 2.68 1.76
CA LEU A 221 14.05 3.22 2.46
C LEU A 221 14.46 4.00 3.73
N TYR A 222 15.50 3.55 4.43
CA TYR A 222 16.04 4.21 5.61
C TYR A 222 16.62 5.58 5.27
N ASP A 223 17.41 5.68 4.22
CA ASP A 223 18.02 6.94 3.78
C ASP A 223 17.00 7.99 3.34
N ARG A 224 15.77 7.54 3.02
CA ARG A 224 14.64 8.41 2.65
C ARG A 224 13.73 8.81 3.82
N GLY A 225 14.10 8.50 5.07
CA GLY A 225 13.43 9.00 6.26
C GLY A 225 12.41 8.06 6.93
N SER A 226 12.33 6.80 6.52
CA SER A 226 11.41 5.82 7.14
C SER A 226 12.14 4.96 8.16
N HIS A 227 12.31 5.44 9.41
CA HIS A 227 13.33 4.89 10.30
C HIS A 227 12.90 3.73 11.22
N SER A 228 11.79 3.85 11.94
CA SER A 228 11.56 3.01 13.11
C SER A 228 11.31 1.53 12.83
N ARG A 229 10.46 1.20 11.85
CA ARG A 229 10.13 -0.20 11.55
C ARG A 229 11.27 -0.98 10.93
N TYR A 230 12.14 -0.31 10.18
CA TYR A 230 13.24 -0.97 9.48
C TYR A 230 14.38 -1.39 10.39
N ASN A 231 14.51 -0.83 11.60
CA ASN A 231 15.54 -1.21 12.54
C ASN A 231 15.40 -2.66 13.00
N GLY A 232 14.17 -3.11 13.31
CA GLY A 232 13.93 -4.52 13.65
C GLY A 232 14.22 -5.48 12.50
N TRP A 233 13.87 -5.08 11.26
CA TRP A 233 14.15 -5.92 10.08
C TRP A 233 15.65 -6.00 9.79
N ARG A 234 16.35 -4.87 9.83
CA ARG A 234 17.82 -4.85 9.67
C ARG A 234 18.50 -5.72 10.71
N ALA A 235 18.07 -5.69 11.97
CA ALA A 235 18.62 -6.55 13.00
C ALA A 235 18.49 -8.03 12.62
N ALA A 236 17.29 -8.47 12.17
CA ALA A 236 17.09 -9.85 11.71
C ALA A 236 17.95 -10.18 10.48
N ILE A 237 17.99 -9.29 9.50
CA ILE A 237 18.77 -9.49 8.27
C ILE A 237 20.27 -9.63 8.57
N TYR A 238 20.81 -8.80 9.44
CA TYR A 238 22.23 -8.88 9.83
C TYR A 238 22.56 -10.18 10.55
N VAL A 239 21.61 -10.75 11.35
CA VAL A 239 21.83 -12.10 11.92
C VAL A 239 21.96 -13.15 10.83
N HIS A 240 21.06 -13.14 9.83
CA HIS A 240 21.14 -14.06 8.68
C HIS A 240 22.41 -13.89 7.84
N LEU A 241 22.97 -12.67 7.81
CA LEU A 241 24.25 -12.39 7.17
C LEU A 241 25.49 -12.72 8.04
N GLY A 242 25.30 -13.14 9.30
CA GLY A 242 26.37 -13.45 10.24
C GLY A 242 27.00 -12.22 10.92
N ASP A 243 26.50 -11.04 10.68
CA ASP A 243 27.00 -9.77 11.26
C ASP A 243 26.25 -9.46 12.56
N LEU A 244 26.67 -10.11 13.63
CA LEU A 244 26.03 -9.96 14.95
C LEU A 244 26.28 -8.59 15.59
N GLU A 245 27.34 -7.88 15.21
CA GLU A 245 27.63 -6.54 15.71
C GLU A 245 26.57 -5.56 15.21
N ASN A 246 26.38 -5.45 13.91
CA ASN A 246 25.34 -4.62 13.34
C ASN A 246 23.92 -5.06 13.75
N ALA A 247 23.69 -6.35 13.87
CA ALA A 247 22.40 -6.88 14.35
C ALA A 247 22.04 -6.32 15.74
N ARG A 248 22.98 -6.32 16.71
CA ARG A 248 22.76 -5.77 18.05
C ARG A 248 22.56 -4.24 18.04
N ILE A 249 23.30 -3.51 17.19
CA ILE A 249 23.13 -2.07 17.03
C ILE A 249 21.71 -1.75 16.59
N PHE A 250 21.20 -2.44 15.57
CA PHE A 250 19.85 -2.20 15.05
C PHE A 250 18.75 -2.69 15.98
N LEU A 251 18.94 -3.78 16.70
CA LEU A 251 18.01 -4.24 17.74
C LEU A 251 17.90 -3.20 18.88
N THR A 252 19.00 -2.61 19.29
CA THR A 252 19.03 -1.56 20.31
C THR A 252 18.26 -0.32 19.86
N LYS A 253 18.44 0.11 18.60
CA LYS A 253 17.66 1.20 18.01
C LYS A 253 16.17 0.88 17.98
N PHE A 254 15.80 -0.32 17.53
CA PHE A 254 14.42 -0.79 17.49
C PHE A 254 13.75 -0.77 18.88
N ARG A 255 14.41 -1.31 19.91
CA ARG A 255 13.91 -1.31 21.29
C ARG A 255 13.69 0.09 21.85
N LYS A 256 14.54 1.05 21.48
CA LYS A 256 14.38 2.45 21.88
C LYS A 256 13.16 3.11 21.22
N GLU A 257 12.90 2.78 19.97
CA GLU A 257 11.79 3.33 19.19
C GLU A 257 10.45 2.64 19.45
N ARG A 258 10.50 1.36 19.87
CA ARG A 258 9.32 0.52 20.13
C ARG A 258 9.39 -0.10 21.53
N PRO A 259 9.36 0.72 22.60
CA PRO A 259 9.53 0.24 23.97
C PRO A 259 8.41 -0.68 24.45
N GLU A 260 7.26 -0.69 23.78
CA GLU A 260 6.15 -1.60 24.01
C GLU A 260 6.43 -3.04 23.56
N VAL A 261 7.37 -3.26 22.63
CA VAL A 261 7.78 -4.59 22.14
C VAL A 261 8.93 -5.11 22.99
N LYS A 262 8.62 -5.71 24.12
CA LYS A 262 9.61 -6.12 25.13
C LYS A 262 10.19 -7.52 24.91
N THR A 263 9.41 -8.40 24.29
CA THR A 263 9.76 -9.80 24.10
C THR A 263 9.65 -10.21 22.65
N ILE A 264 10.29 -11.31 22.27
CA ILE A 264 10.12 -11.90 20.94
C ILE A 264 8.67 -12.30 20.68
N GLU A 265 7.92 -12.68 21.72
CA GLU A 265 6.50 -12.99 21.61
C GLU A 265 5.66 -11.72 21.31
N ASP A 266 6.04 -10.56 21.84
CA ASP A 266 5.41 -9.30 21.46
C ASP A 266 5.73 -8.96 20.00
N TYR A 267 6.98 -9.17 19.58
CA TYR A 267 7.37 -8.96 18.18
C TYR A 267 6.60 -9.86 17.21
N LYS A 268 6.35 -11.13 17.58
CA LYS A 268 5.53 -12.06 16.79
C LYS A 268 4.12 -11.54 16.49
N LYS A 269 3.55 -10.71 17.36
CA LYS A 269 2.20 -10.12 17.17
C LYS A 269 2.20 -9.03 16.11
N VAL A 270 3.32 -8.32 15.95
CA VAL A 270 3.45 -7.17 15.04
C VAL A 270 4.26 -7.47 13.77
N ALA A 271 4.94 -8.60 13.71
CA ALA A 271 5.73 -9.02 12.56
C ALA A 271 4.83 -9.29 11.34
N PRO A 272 5.23 -8.83 10.14
CA PRO A 272 4.52 -9.09 8.90
C PRO A 272 4.40 -10.60 8.62
N SER A 273 3.19 -11.06 8.30
CA SER A 273 2.91 -12.51 8.15
C SER A 273 3.73 -13.19 7.06
N ILE A 274 4.02 -12.45 5.96
CA ILE A 274 4.72 -12.99 4.78
C ILE A 274 6.17 -13.39 5.04
N CYS A 275 6.86 -12.67 5.93
CA CYS A 275 8.26 -12.93 6.30
C CYS A 275 8.45 -13.16 7.80
N LYS A 276 7.36 -13.51 8.50
CA LYS A 276 7.35 -13.63 9.95
C LYS A 276 8.38 -14.63 10.47
N GLU A 277 8.46 -15.81 9.87
CA GLU A 277 9.42 -16.86 10.26
C GLU A 277 10.85 -16.37 10.12
N TYR A 278 11.19 -15.80 8.97
CA TYR A 278 12.50 -15.20 8.71
C TYR A 278 12.90 -14.17 9.79
N LEU A 279 11.97 -13.28 10.14
CA LEU A 279 12.22 -12.24 11.15
C LEU A 279 12.41 -12.82 12.55
N ILE A 280 11.60 -13.82 12.92
CA ILE A 280 11.71 -14.48 14.23
C ILE A 280 13.00 -15.27 14.34
N ASP A 281 13.36 -16.02 13.32
CA ASP A 281 14.59 -16.80 13.29
C ASP A 281 15.83 -15.89 13.38
N GLY A 282 15.80 -14.74 12.69
CA GLY A 282 16.86 -13.75 12.76
C GLY A 282 16.95 -13.06 14.13
N LEU A 283 15.85 -12.71 14.76
CA LEU A 283 15.86 -11.96 16.02
C LEU A 283 16.02 -12.84 17.27
N SER A 284 15.55 -14.09 17.26
CA SER A 284 15.55 -14.97 18.43
C SER A 284 16.94 -15.17 19.05
N PRO A 285 18.03 -15.34 18.28
CA PRO A 285 19.36 -15.53 18.85
C PRO A 285 19.90 -14.35 19.65
N ILE A 286 19.52 -13.12 19.24
CA ILE A 286 20.05 -11.88 19.81
C ILE A 286 19.05 -11.17 20.74
N TRP A 287 17.80 -11.65 20.83
CA TRP A 287 16.76 -10.97 21.60
C TRP A 287 16.99 -11.03 23.10
N LYS A 288 17.68 -12.04 23.59
CA LYS A 288 17.91 -12.30 25.02
C LYS A 288 19.09 -11.49 25.59
N ASP A 289 19.90 -10.91 24.73
CA ASP A 289 21.02 -10.06 25.07
C ASP A 289 20.57 -8.59 25.19
#